data_9f8c80454e8017e7c23fcf8f7a54e9ac
#
_entry.id   9f8c80454e8017e7c23fcf8f7a54e9ac
#
_cell.length_a   1.000
_cell.length_b   1.000
_cell.length_c   1.000
_cell.angle_alpha   90.00
_cell.angle_beta   90.00
_cell.angle_gamma   90.00
#
_symmetry.space_group_name_H-M   'P 1'
#
loop_
_entity.id
_entity.type
_entity.pdbx_description
1 polymer ?
#
loop_
_entity_poly.entity_id
_entity_poly.type
_entity_poly.pdbx_seq_one_letter_code
_entity_poly.pdbx_strand_id
1 'polypeptide(L)'
;MRHFKIPKVWRRALLVAIPTPEKPLADPKSYRPISLLCAPFKILERFIYARVEPIIDPLLPQELAAFRHGRSTVDQVILLTRDIEVSFSATKKAGAVFVDLTAAYDQRRI
;
A
#
# COMPACT_ATOMS: atom_id res chain seq x y z
N MET A 1 15.45 31.94 -0.18
CA MET A 1 15.13 30.51 -0.23
C MET A 1 15.57 29.93 -1.57
N ARG A 2 16.49 28.96 -1.61
CA ARG A 2 16.86 28.28 -2.86
C ARG A 2 15.72 27.32 -3.21
N HIS A 3 15.00 27.58 -4.29
CA HIS A 3 13.99 26.67 -4.80
C HIS A 3 14.68 25.45 -5.41
N PHE A 4 14.72 24.34 -4.71
CA PHE A 4 15.15 23.06 -5.27
C PHE A 4 14.08 22.57 -6.26
N LYS A 5 14.39 22.65 -7.54
CA LYS A 5 13.51 22.13 -8.59
C LYS A 5 13.99 20.74 -9.00
N ILE A 6 13.12 19.76 -8.92
CA ILE A 6 13.40 18.42 -9.44
C ILE A 6 13.51 18.51 -10.98
N PRO A 7 14.59 17.99 -11.59
CA PRO A 7 14.77 18.01 -13.04
C PRO A 7 13.58 17.39 -13.77
N LYS A 8 13.21 17.98 -14.91
CA LYS A 8 12.05 17.47 -15.71
C LYS A 8 12.23 16.01 -16.13
N VAL A 9 13.46 15.57 -16.42
CA VAL A 9 13.78 14.18 -16.78
C VAL A 9 13.42 13.19 -15.66
N TRP A 10 13.59 13.58 -14.40
CA TRP A 10 13.25 12.70 -13.26
C TRP A 10 11.76 12.57 -13.02
N ARG A 11 10.96 13.49 -13.55
CA ARG A 11 9.49 13.50 -13.42
C ARG A 11 8.78 12.70 -14.50
N ARG A 12 9.54 12.03 -15.40
CA ARG A 12 8.98 11.13 -16.41
C ARG A 12 8.90 9.73 -15.86
N ALA A 13 7.77 9.08 -16.09
CA ALA A 13 7.55 7.68 -15.79
C ALA A 13 7.23 6.92 -17.08
N LEU A 14 7.71 5.68 -17.16
CA LEU A 14 7.24 4.72 -18.16
C LEU A 14 6.02 4.01 -17.57
N LEU A 15 4.88 4.12 -18.22
CA LEU A 15 3.67 3.41 -17.82
C LEU A 15 3.63 2.03 -18.48
N VAL A 16 3.54 0.99 -17.69
CA VAL A 16 3.41 -0.40 -18.15
C VAL A 16 2.07 -0.95 -17.68
N ALA A 17 1.26 -1.41 -18.61
CA ALA A 17 -0.03 -2.05 -18.33
C ALA A 17 0.18 -3.56 -18.12
N ILE A 18 -0.08 -4.06 -16.91
CA ILE A 18 0.00 -5.48 -16.60
C ILE A 18 -1.41 -6.08 -16.61
N PRO A 19 -1.66 -7.14 -17.38
CA PRO A 19 -2.96 -7.79 -17.40
C PRO A 19 -3.26 -8.44 -16.05
N THR A 20 -4.50 -8.30 -15.58
CA THR A 20 -4.99 -9.02 -14.40
C THR A 20 -5.37 -10.44 -14.82
N PRO A 21 -4.89 -11.49 -14.11
CA PRO A 21 -5.29 -12.87 -14.42
C PRO A 21 -6.82 -13.02 -14.45
N GLU A 22 -7.30 -13.91 -15.28
CA GLU A 22 -8.72 -14.31 -15.40
C GLU A 22 -9.68 -13.23 -15.91
N LYS A 23 -9.18 -12.05 -16.31
CA LYS A 23 -10.01 -11.00 -16.92
C LYS A 23 -9.83 -10.92 -18.43
N PRO A 24 -10.88 -10.53 -19.19
CA PRO A 24 -10.80 -10.43 -20.65
C PRO A 24 -9.80 -9.33 -21.05
N LEU A 25 -8.85 -9.66 -21.93
CA LEU A 25 -7.81 -8.73 -22.37
C LEU A 25 -8.34 -7.56 -23.21
N ALA A 26 -9.57 -7.66 -23.72
CA ALA A 26 -10.21 -6.59 -24.48
C ALA A 26 -10.73 -5.43 -23.63
N ASP A 27 -10.89 -5.63 -22.32
CA ASP A 27 -11.37 -4.59 -21.41
C ASP A 27 -10.17 -3.82 -20.81
N PRO A 28 -10.05 -2.50 -20.98
CA PRO A 28 -9.04 -1.67 -20.34
C PRO A 28 -8.99 -1.81 -18.81
N LYS A 29 -10.11 -2.10 -18.15
CA LYS A 29 -10.20 -2.34 -16.70
C LYS A 29 -9.55 -3.64 -16.25
N SER A 30 -9.16 -4.48 -17.20
CA SER A 30 -8.43 -5.71 -16.92
C SER A 30 -6.92 -5.50 -16.72
N TYR A 31 -6.44 -4.28 -16.88
CA TYR A 31 -5.03 -3.97 -16.74
C TYR A 31 -4.75 -3.15 -15.49
N ARG A 32 -3.62 -3.44 -14.84
CA ARG A 32 -3.08 -2.65 -13.73
C ARG A 32 -1.94 -1.78 -14.25
N PRO A 33 -2.06 -0.44 -14.25
CA PRO A 33 -0.98 0.42 -14.67
C PRO A 33 0.13 0.45 -13.60
N ILE A 34 1.37 0.20 -14.02
CA ILE A 34 2.56 0.35 -13.18
C ILE A 34 3.41 1.48 -13.74
N SER A 35 3.77 2.43 -12.89
CA SER A 35 4.66 3.54 -13.22
C SER A 35 6.10 3.21 -12.88
N LEU A 36 6.96 3.08 -13.89
CA LEU A 36 8.40 2.88 -13.72
C LEU A 36 9.09 4.25 -13.71
N LEU A 37 9.60 4.65 -12.56
CA LEU A 37 10.34 5.88 -12.35
C LEU A 37 11.83 5.66 -12.62
N CYS A 38 12.54 6.72 -13.00
CA CYS A 38 13.98 6.67 -13.19
C CYS A 38 14.73 6.42 -11.87
N ALA A 39 15.91 5.78 -11.95
CA ALA A 39 16.69 5.41 -10.78
C ALA A 39 17.04 6.61 -9.86
N PRO A 40 17.45 7.80 -10.36
CA PRO A 40 17.71 8.95 -9.51
C PRO A 40 16.49 9.41 -8.71
N PHE A 41 15.28 9.30 -9.27
CA PHE A 41 14.06 9.64 -8.56
C PHE A 41 13.76 8.64 -7.44
N LYS A 42 13.96 7.34 -7.68
CA LYS A 42 13.80 6.30 -6.64
C LYS A 42 14.79 6.48 -5.48
N ILE A 43 16.02 6.92 -5.78
CA ILE A 43 17.01 7.25 -4.74
C ILE A 43 16.51 8.44 -3.90
N LEU A 44 16.02 9.48 -4.54
CA LEU A 44 15.44 10.64 -3.85
C LEU A 44 14.25 10.24 -2.96
N GLU A 45 13.32 9.43 -3.48
CA GLU A 45 12.21 8.89 -2.69
C GLU A 45 12.70 8.15 -1.46
N ARG A 46 13.72 7.29 -1.60
CA ARG A 46 14.28 6.54 -0.48
C ARG A 46 14.92 7.45 0.58
N PHE A 47 15.60 8.52 0.16
CA PHE A 47 16.13 9.52 1.10
C PHE A 47 15.02 10.26 1.87
N ILE A 48 13.95 10.61 1.19
CA ILE A 48 12.79 11.25 1.82
C ILE A 48 12.13 10.26 2.77
N TYR A 49 11.88 9.04 2.32
CA TYR A 49 11.27 7.97 3.12
C TYR A 49 12.03 7.74 4.42
N ALA A 50 13.35 7.55 4.36
CA ALA A 50 14.19 7.32 5.53
C ALA A 50 14.15 8.44 6.59
N ARG A 51 13.79 9.66 6.18
CA ARG A 51 13.62 10.79 7.10
C ARG A 51 12.20 10.95 7.64
N VAL A 52 11.22 10.54 6.86
CA VAL A 52 9.80 10.72 7.15
C VAL A 52 9.27 9.54 7.96
N GLU A 53 9.70 8.31 7.65
CA GLU A 53 9.26 7.09 8.32
C GLU A 53 9.39 7.15 9.85
N PRO A 54 10.54 7.53 10.45
CA PRO A 54 10.68 7.58 11.91
C PRO A 54 9.75 8.58 12.60
N ILE A 55 9.27 9.57 11.85
CA ILE A 55 8.36 10.60 12.36
C ILE A 55 6.91 10.13 12.27
N ILE A 56 6.56 9.48 11.15
CA ILE A 56 5.18 9.07 10.87
C ILE A 56 4.85 7.73 11.52
N ASP A 57 5.78 6.76 11.52
CA ASP A 57 5.53 5.40 11.99
C ASP A 57 4.97 5.34 13.42
N PRO A 58 5.46 6.12 14.40
CA PRO A 58 4.87 6.16 15.75
C PRO A 58 3.47 6.75 15.82
N LEU A 59 3.06 7.53 14.81
CA LEU A 59 1.73 8.15 14.76
C LEU A 59 0.67 7.22 14.15
N LEU A 60 1.10 6.13 13.50
CA LEU A 60 0.20 5.18 12.87
C LEU A 60 -0.36 4.20 13.91
N PRO A 61 -1.64 3.80 13.80
CA PRO A 61 -2.23 2.77 14.64
C PRO A 61 -1.40 1.48 14.60
N GLN A 62 -1.32 0.77 15.73
CA GLN A 62 -0.55 -0.48 15.81
C GLN A 62 -1.14 -1.58 14.95
N GLU A 63 -2.43 -1.54 14.70
CA GLU A 63 -3.18 -2.49 13.87
C GLU A 63 -2.87 -2.34 12.38
N LEU A 64 -2.36 -1.18 11.96
CA LEU A 64 -1.95 -0.96 10.58
C LEU A 64 -0.62 -1.64 10.29
N ALA A 65 -0.65 -2.74 9.54
CA ALA A 65 0.56 -3.47 9.14
C ALA A 65 1.02 -3.17 7.71
N ALA A 66 0.10 -2.74 6.83
CA ALA A 66 0.41 -2.52 5.43
C ALA A 66 1.48 -1.43 5.23
N PHE A 67 2.48 -1.74 4.39
CA PHE A 67 3.59 -0.83 4.03
C PHE A 67 4.48 -0.36 5.20
N ARG A 68 4.45 -1.04 6.33
CA ARG A 68 5.31 -0.73 7.50
C ARG A 68 6.48 -1.70 7.59
N HIS A 69 7.64 -1.17 7.97
CA HIS A 69 8.82 -1.99 8.21
C HIS A 69 8.61 -2.93 9.42
N GLY A 70 9.05 -4.18 9.29
CA GLY A 70 8.92 -5.17 10.38
C GLY A 70 7.50 -5.64 10.67
N ARG A 71 6.53 -5.33 9.81
CA ARG A 71 5.15 -5.83 9.87
C ARG A 71 4.86 -6.73 8.68
N SER A 72 4.06 -7.74 8.90
CA SER A 72 3.69 -8.70 7.85
C SER A 72 2.19 -9.03 7.85
N THR A 73 1.72 -9.59 6.75
CA THR A 73 0.36 -10.16 6.68
C THR A 73 0.17 -11.30 7.67
N VAL A 74 1.24 -12.04 7.97
CA VAL A 74 1.19 -13.15 8.94
C VAL A 74 0.84 -12.63 10.34
N ASP A 75 1.41 -11.49 10.75
CA ASP A 75 1.09 -10.88 12.05
C ASP A 75 -0.40 -10.55 12.15
N GLN A 76 -1.01 -10.06 11.07
CA GLN A 76 -2.44 -9.73 11.03
C GLN A 76 -3.31 -10.98 11.11
N VAL A 77 -2.92 -12.06 10.44
CA VAL A 77 -3.64 -13.35 10.52
C VAL A 77 -3.55 -13.91 11.93
N ILE A 78 -2.39 -13.85 12.57
CA ILE A 78 -2.19 -14.33 13.95
C ILE A 78 -3.08 -13.52 14.91
N LEU A 79 -3.14 -12.20 14.79
CA LEU A 79 -3.99 -11.36 15.62
C LEU A 79 -5.47 -11.73 15.47
N LEU A 80 -5.94 -11.87 14.23
CA LEU A 80 -7.31 -12.29 13.95
C LEU A 80 -7.63 -13.67 14.53
N THR A 81 -6.72 -14.64 14.38
CA THR A 81 -6.88 -15.99 14.91
C THR A 81 -6.97 -15.97 16.43
N ARG A 82 -6.09 -15.21 17.08
CA ARG A 82 -6.10 -15.01 18.54
C ARG A 82 -7.43 -14.44 19.03
N ASP A 83 -7.96 -13.42 18.37
CA ASP A 83 -9.23 -12.80 18.76
C ASP A 83 -10.41 -13.79 18.64
N ILE A 84 -10.37 -14.64 17.62
CA ILE A 84 -11.33 -15.73 17.44
C ILE A 84 -11.21 -16.75 18.58
N GLU A 85 -10.01 -17.21 18.90
CA GLU A 85 -9.77 -18.20 19.98
C GLU A 85 -10.19 -17.68 21.35
N VAL A 86 -9.86 -16.41 21.66
CA VAL A 86 -10.28 -15.74 22.91
C VAL A 86 -11.81 -15.67 22.99
N SER A 87 -12.47 -15.39 21.87
CA SER A 87 -13.95 -15.36 21.84
C SER A 87 -14.56 -16.73 22.08
N PHE A 88 -14.01 -17.79 21.52
CA PHE A 88 -14.46 -19.16 21.77
C PHE A 88 -14.23 -19.58 23.23
N SER A 89 -13.07 -19.27 23.79
CA SER A 89 -12.76 -19.56 25.20
C SER A 89 -13.72 -18.86 26.17
N ALA A 90 -14.21 -17.69 25.79
CA ALA A 90 -15.18 -16.93 26.57
C ALA A 90 -16.65 -17.32 26.27
N THR A 91 -16.90 -18.39 25.52
CA THR A 91 -18.24 -18.84 25.10
C THR A 91 -19.00 -17.76 24.31
N LYS A 92 -18.27 -16.86 23.62
CA LYS A 92 -18.83 -15.79 22.80
C LYS A 92 -18.76 -16.13 21.32
N LYS A 93 -19.57 -15.46 20.51
CA LYS A 93 -19.50 -15.54 19.05
C LYS A 93 -18.51 -14.50 18.55
N ALA A 94 -17.60 -14.89 17.66
CA ALA A 94 -16.74 -13.99 16.92
C ALA A 94 -17.30 -13.75 15.52
N GLY A 95 -17.20 -12.52 15.04
CA GLY A 95 -17.55 -12.16 13.66
C GLY A 95 -16.47 -11.25 13.09
N ALA A 96 -16.09 -11.44 11.83
CA ALA A 96 -15.16 -10.56 11.11
C ALA A 96 -15.85 -9.97 9.87
N VAL A 97 -15.61 -8.70 9.60
CA VAL A 97 -16.06 -8.02 8.39
C VAL A 97 -14.83 -7.59 7.61
N PHE A 98 -14.71 -8.11 6.38
CA PHE A 98 -13.64 -7.72 5.46
C PHE A 98 -14.15 -6.64 4.53
N VAL A 99 -13.46 -5.48 4.50
CA VAL A 99 -13.80 -4.37 3.62
C VAL A 99 -12.68 -4.20 2.60
N ASP A 100 -13.03 -4.32 1.31
CA ASP A 100 -12.13 -4.04 0.20
C ASP A 100 -12.65 -2.86 -0.62
N LEU A 101 -11.77 -1.89 -0.89
CA LEU A 101 -12.10 -0.71 -1.68
C LEU A 101 -11.68 -0.93 -3.13
N THR A 102 -12.65 -1.13 -4.00
CA THR A 102 -12.41 -1.28 -5.43
C THR A 102 -11.81 0.00 -6.02
N ALA A 103 -10.65 -0.13 -6.66
CA ALA A 103 -9.95 0.96 -7.34
C ALA A 103 -9.70 2.20 -6.45
N ALA A 104 -9.29 1.98 -5.19
CA ALA A 104 -9.12 3.04 -4.19
C ALA A 104 -8.20 4.19 -4.62
N TYR A 105 -7.19 3.90 -5.45
CA TYR A 105 -6.26 4.90 -5.98
C TYR A 105 -6.76 5.60 -7.24
N ASP A 106 -7.59 4.91 -8.04
CA ASP A 106 -8.05 5.40 -9.35
C ASP A 106 -9.27 6.34 -9.23
N GLN A 107 -9.97 6.29 -8.10
CA GLN A 107 -11.18 7.10 -7.86
C GLN A 107 -10.92 8.47 -7.24
N ARG A 108 -9.67 8.87 -7.05
CA ARG A 108 -9.38 10.24 -6.60
C ARG A 108 -9.77 11.24 -7.68
N ARG A 109 -10.91 11.90 -7.49
CA ARG A 109 -11.19 13.17 -8.18
C ARG A 109 -10.21 14.20 -7.61
N ILE A 110 -9.31 14.69 -8.48
CA ILE A 110 -8.46 15.86 -8.21
C ILE A 110 -9.34 17.10 -8.31
#